data_70b410c21d538ae871c2f5f90a5de123
#
_entry.id   70b410c21d538ae871c2f5f90a5de123
#
_cell.length_a   1.000
_cell.length_b   1.000
_cell.length_c   1.000
_cell.angle_alpha   90.00
_cell.angle_beta   90.00
_cell.angle_gamma   90.00
#
_symmetry.space_group_name_H-M   'P 1'
#
loop_
_entity.id
_entity.type
_entity.pdbx_description
1 polymer ?
#
loop_
_entity_poly.entity_id
_entity_poly.type
_entity_poly.pdbx_seq_one_letter_code
_entity_poly.pdbx_strand_id
1 'polypeptide(L)'
;GQCNCSYWHGAFGGVYLPHLRNAVFNHLIAADNLLDQAMGKPTTWIESSADDFNFDARPEIQLRNDKLICLLAPASGGHLYELDVRSICHNLQASLTRREEAYHEKVRAGANPDDSGVASIHDRVVFKQENLDQRIQVDTYPRNSMVDHFFSCDSDIESVVQGRVQELGDFVQGEFESRLRRNPERIQAQLTR
;
A
#
# COMPACT_ATOMS: atom_id res chain seq x y z
N GLY A 1 -5.28 7.69 15.70
CA GLY A 1 -3.92 7.48 15.93
C GLY A 1 -2.98 8.59 15.51
N GLN A 2 -1.88 8.70 16.18
CA GLN A 2 -0.85 9.72 15.92
C GLN A 2 0.18 9.16 14.93
N CYS A 3 -0.27 8.93 13.69
CA CYS A 3 0.56 8.31 12.65
C CYS A 3 1.24 9.33 11.73
N ASN A 4 1.23 10.62 12.07
CA ASN A 4 1.67 11.70 11.19
C ASN A 4 3.07 11.47 10.61
N CYS A 5 4.06 11.18 11.45
CA CYS A 5 5.43 10.99 10.99
C CYS A 5 5.60 9.70 10.18
N SER A 6 4.78 8.67 10.41
CA SER A 6 4.88 7.38 9.75
C SER A 6 4.21 7.36 8.38
N TYR A 7 3.15 8.18 8.21
CA TYR A 7 2.33 8.21 6.99
C TYR A 7 2.37 9.53 6.24
N TRP A 8 3.32 10.37 6.57
CA TRP A 8 3.60 11.62 5.89
C TRP A 8 5.05 11.66 5.43
N HIS A 9 5.38 12.49 4.43
CA HIS A 9 6.75 12.57 3.92
C HIS A 9 7.77 13.06 4.94
N GLY A 10 7.41 13.93 5.88
CA GLY A 10 8.21 14.39 7.02
C GLY A 10 9.67 14.73 6.76
N ALA A 11 10.26 15.62 7.57
CA ALA A 11 11.67 16.03 7.43
C ALA A 11 12.67 14.88 7.63
N PHE A 12 12.27 13.80 8.31
CA PHE A 12 13.11 12.66 8.68
C PHE A 12 12.83 11.40 7.85
N GLY A 13 12.10 11.51 6.74
CA GLY A 13 11.81 10.43 5.82
C GLY A 13 10.40 9.86 5.92
N GLY A 14 9.75 9.91 7.09
CA GLY A 14 8.33 9.57 7.24
C GLY A 14 7.92 8.26 6.57
N VAL A 15 6.90 8.34 5.74
CA VAL A 15 6.31 7.20 5.00
C VAL A 15 7.31 6.48 4.08
N TYR A 16 8.39 7.14 3.66
CA TYR A 16 9.40 6.53 2.81
C TYR A 16 10.28 5.49 3.53
N LEU A 17 10.29 5.52 4.87
CA LEU A 17 11.07 4.59 5.68
C LEU A 17 10.25 3.34 6.02
N PRO A 18 10.62 2.15 5.52
CA PRO A 18 9.84 0.92 5.71
C PRO A 18 9.54 0.60 7.17
N HIS A 19 10.51 0.83 8.07
CA HIS A 19 10.33 0.56 9.49
C HIS A 19 9.29 1.46 10.15
N LEU A 20 9.14 2.72 9.69
CA LEU A 20 8.10 3.62 10.20
C LEU A 20 6.71 3.20 9.69
N ARG A 21 6.60 2.82 8.42
CA ARG A 21 5.33 2.28 7.88
C ARG A 21 4.90 1.04 8.65
N ASN A 22 5.81 0.08 8.82
CA ASN A 22 5.51 -1.13 9.56
C ASN A 22 5.27 -0.91 11.05
N ALA A 23 5.87 0.10 11.67
CA ALA A 23 5.65 0.37 13.10
C ALA A 23 4.16 0.56 13.46
N VAL A 24 3.38 1.17 12.57
CA VAL A 24 1.93 1.30 12.77
C VAL A 24 1.24 -0.05 12.68
N PHE A 25 1.53 -0.83 11.65
CA PHE A 25 0.98 -2.18 11.49
C PHE A 25 1.37 -3.11 12.65
N ASN A 26 2.63 -3.04 13.14
CA ASN A 26 3.05 -3.82 14.30
C ASN A 26 2.10 -3.62 15.49
N HIS A 27 1.75 -2.37 15.79
CA HIS A 27 0.85 -2.06 16.90
C HIS A 27 -0.60 -2.46 16.64
N LEU A 28 -1.09 -2.27 15.41
CA LEU A 28 -2.45 -2.65 15.02
C LEU A 28 -2.63 -4.17 15.09
N ILE A 29 -1.71 -4.93 14.51
CA ILE A 29 -1.74 -6.40 14.52
C ILE A 29 -1.61 -6.93 15.97
N ALA A 30 -0.74 -6.32 16.79
CA ALA A 30 -0.62 -6.69 18.19
C ALA A 30 -1.92 -6.43 18.95
N ALA A 31 -2.58 -5.31 18.72
CA ALA A 31 -3.87 -4.99 19.33
C ALA A 31 -4.95 -5.99 18.90
N ASP A 32 -4.99 -6.36 17.63
CA ASP A 32 -5.93 -7.34 17.07
C ASP A 32 -5.70 -8.72 17.70
N ASN A 33 -4.44 -9.13 17.89
CA ASN A 33 -4.08 -10.37 18.60
C ASN A 33 -4.59 -10.36 20.05
N LEU A 34 -4.43 -9.25 20.76
CA LEU A 34 -4.92 -9.11 22.15
C LEU A 34 -6.45 -9.14 22.22
N LEU A 35 -7.13 -8.51 21.26
CA LEU A 35 -8.59 -8.55 21.18
C LEU A 35 -9.12 -9.97 20.95
N ASP A 36 -8.55 -10.72 20.00
CA ASP A 36 -8.93 -12.09 19.74
C ASP A 36 -8.72 -12.99 20.99
N GLN A 37 -7.61 -12.77 21.70
CA GLN A 37 -7.35 -13.47 22.97
C GLN A 37 -8.37 -13.10 24.06
N ALA A 38 -8.68 -11.82 24.21
CA ALA A 38 -9.66 -11.32 25.19
C ALA A 38 -11.07 -11.83 24.87
N MET A 39 -11.41 -12.00 23.59
CA MET A 39 -12.67 -12.57 23.12
C MET A 39 -12.73 -14.11 23.27
N GLY A 40 -11.66 -14.74 23.74
CA GLY A 40 -11.61 -16.19 23.96
C GLY A 40 -11.60 -16.99 22.65
N LYS A 41 -11.06 -16.46 21.57
CA LYS A 41 -10.94 -17.26 20.33
C LYS A 41 -10.10 -18.50 20.55
N PRO A 42 -10.46 -19.64 19.93
CA PRO A 42 -9.68 -20.86 20.03
C PRO A 42 -8.29 -20.72 19.43
N THR A 43 -7.39 -21.66 19.72
CA THR A 43 -6.00 -21.67 19.20
C THR A 43 -5.92 -21.74 17.68
N THR A 44 -6.93 -22.34 17.04
CA THR A 44 -7.04 -22.45 15.60
C THR A 44 -8.43 -22.04 15.17
N TRP A 45 -8.54 -21.10 14.29
CA TRP A 45 -9.81 -20.58 13.78
C TRP A 45 -9.61 -19.98 12.38
N ILE A 46 -10.70 -19.87 11.63
CA ILE A 46 -10.75 -19.21 10.34
C ILE A 46 -12.02 -18.36 10.26
N GLU A 47 -11.88 -17.16 9.73
CA GLU A 47 -13.00 -16.22 9.52
C GLU A 47 -12.85 -15.47 8.21
N SER A 48 -13.97 -15.01 7.69
CA SER A 48 -13.98 -14.03 6.59
C SER A 48 -15.12 -13.06 6.76
N SER A 49 -14.88 -11.84 6.32
CA SER A 49 -15.87 -10.79 6.25
C SER A 49 -15.72 -10.05 4.91
N ALA A 50 -16.78 -9.34 4.54
CA ALA A 50 -16.75 -8.38 3.46
C ALA A 50 -17.35 -7.09 4.02
N ASP A 51 -16.55 -6.04 4.05
CA ASP A 51 -16.93 -4.73 4.61
C ASP A 51 -16.06 -3.65 3.98
N ASP A 52 -16.45 -2.40 4.12
CA ASP A 52 -15.69 -1.24 3.67
C ASP A 52 -14.60 -0.91 4.72
N PHE A 53 -13.42 -1.52 4.58
CA PHE A 53 -12.32 -1.34 5.52
C PHE A 53 -11.51 -0.07 5.29
N ASN A 54 -11.54 0.46 4.07
CA ASN A 54 -10.76 1.64 3.69
C ASN A 54 -11.59 2.92 3.59
N PHE A 55 -12.91 2.83 3.80
CA PHE A 55 -13.90 3.91 3.75
C PHE A 55 -14.03 4.57 2.37
N ASP A 56 -13.96 3.77 1.31
CA ASP A 56 -14.18 4.22 -0.08
C ASP A 56 -15.58 3.90 -0.61
N ALA A 57 -16.45 3.38 0.25
CA ALA A 57 -17.82 2.92 -0.03
C ALA A 57 -17.87 1.65 -0.91
N ARG A 58 -16.81 0.87 -0.96
CA ARG A 58 -16.74 -0.42 -1.66
C ARG A 58 -16.28 -1.52 -0.71
N PRO A 59 -16.85 -2.72 -0.76
CA PRO A 59 -16.45 -3.77 0.16
C PRO A 59 -15.14 -4.41 -0.23
N GLU A 60 -14.22 -4.50 0.71
CA GLU A 60 -13.07 -5.40 0.67
C GLU A 60 -13.41 -6.76 1.25
N ILE A 61 -12.60 -7.75 0.94
CA ILE A 61 -12.68 -9.09 1.51
C ILE A 61 -11.55 -9.27 2.51
N GLN A 62 -11.90 -9.50 3.76
CA GLN A 62 -10.95 -9.95 4.77
C GLN A 62 -11.02 -11.47 4.91
N LEU A 63 -9.85 -12.12 4.81
CA LEU A 63 -9.64 -13.50 5.20
C LEU A 63 -8.67 -13.52 6.37
N ARG A 64 -9.06 -14.15 7.50
CA ARG A 64 -8.22 -14.14 8.70
C ARG A 64 -8.26 -15.49 9.44
N ASN A 65 -7.15 -15.78 10.08
CA ASN A 65 -7.01 -16.93 10.98
C ASN A 65 -6.05 -16.59 12.13
N ASP A 66 -5.68 -17.61 12.91
CA ASP A 66 -4.71 -17.50 13.99
C ASP A 66 -3.30 -17.06 13.56
N LYS A 67 -2.97 -17.13 12.26
CA LYS A 67 -1.62 -16.85 11.72
C LYS A 67 -1.55 -15.65 10.80
N LEU A 68 -2.57 -15.43 9.97
CA LEU A 68 -2.56 -14.46 8.90
C LEU A 68 -3.85 -13.62 8.88
N ILE A 69 -3.72 -12.37 8.41
CA ILE A 69 -4.82 -11.53 7.96
C ILE A 69 -4.51 -11.11 6.53
N CYS A 70 -5.47 -11.26 5.63
CA CYS A 70 -5.37 -10.85 4.24
C CYS A 70 -6.53 -9.93 3.91
N LEU A 71 -6.26 -8.81 3.23
CA LEU A 71 -7.27 -7.90 2.70
C LEU A 71 -7.15 -7.82 1.18
N LEU A 72 -8.24 -8.14 0.50
CA LEU A 72 -8.36 -8.11 -0.95
C LEU A 72 -9.33 -7.00 -1.37
N ALA A 73 -9.02 -6.29 -2.44
CA ALA A 73 -9.82 -5.20 -2.99
C ALA A 73 -10.48 -5.59 -4.33
N PRO A 74 -11.64 -6.29 -4.33
CA PRO A 74 -12.30 -6.72 -5.56
C PRO A 74 -12.66 -5.56 -6.47
N ALA A 75 -13.08 -4.44 -5.91
CA ALA A 75 -13.49 -3.26 -6.66
C ALA A 75 -12.31 -2.47 -7.29
N SER A 76 -11.07 -2.86 -7.00
CA SER A 76 -9.87 -2.17 -7.47
C SER A 76 -8.79 -3.18 -7.89
N GLY A 77 -8.97 -3.82 -9.05
CA GLY A 77 -7.99 -4.76 -9.60
C GLY A 77 -7.90 -6.11 -8.88
N GLY A 78 -8.78 -6.40 -7.91
CA GLY A 78 -8.77 -7.65 -7.17
C GLY A 78 -7.50 -7.90 -6.36
N HIS A 79 -6.67 -6.90 -6.15
CA HIS A 79 -5.35 -7.05 -5.57
C HIS A 79 -5.36 -7.29 -4.05
N LEU A 80 -4.29 -7.89 -3.57
CA LEU A 80 -3.98 -8.05 -2.15
C LEU A 80 -3.24 -6.80 -1.67
N TYR A 81 -3.86 -5.98 -0.82
CA TYR A 81 -3.26 -4.74 -0.34
C TYR A 81 -2.77 -4.80 1.12
N GLU A 82 -3.17 -5.83 1.87
CA GLU A 82 -2.66 -6.09 3.21
C GLU A 82 -2.46 -7.58 3.43
N LEU A 83 -1.31 -7.95 3.97
CA LEU A 83 -0.98 -9.32 4.35
C LEU A 83 -0.18 -9.30 5.65
N ASP A 84 -0.87 -9.56 6.74
CA ASP A 84 -0.28 -9.55 8.07
C ASP A 84 0.16 -10.94 8.51
N VAL A 85 1.38 -11.03 8.98
CA VAL A 85 1.91 -12.19 9.69
C VAL A 85 1.76 -11.93 11.19
N ARG A 86 0.75 -12.53 11.80
CA ARG A 86 0.32 -12.25 13.17
C ARG A 86 1.38 -12.59 14.22
N SER A 87 2.14 -13.67 14.03
CA SER A 87 3.16 -14.14 14.97
C SER A 87 4.32 -13.16 15.19
N ILE A 88 4.61 -12.33 14.17
CA ILE A 88 5.67 -11.32 14.21
C ILE A 88 5.12 -9.90 14.11
N CYS A 89 3.79 -9.76 14.12
CA CYS A 89 3.09 -8.49 13.99
C CYS A 89 3.60 -7.65 12.82
N HIS A 90 3.68 -8.21 11.62
CA HIS A 90 4.30 -7.57 10.47
C HIS A 90 3.41 -7.64 9.24
N ASN A 91 3.18 -6.48 8.60
CA ASN A 91 2.49 -6.40 7.31
C ASN A 91 3.49 -6.53 6.16
N LEU A 92 3.38 -7.60 5.37
CA LEU A 92 4.23 -7.84 4.20
C LEU A 92 3.89 -6.93 3.02
N GLN A 93 2.71 -6.30 3.03
CA GLN A 93 2.24 -5.36 2.00
C GLN A 93 2.42 -3.89 2.40
N ALA A 94 3.18 -3.57 3.46
CA ALA A 94 3.51 -2.19 3.81
C ALA A 94 4.43 -1.55 2.76
N SER A 95 4.04 -1.65 1.49
CA SER A 95 4.72 -1.05 0.34
C SER A 95 4.42 0.45 0.25
N LEU A 96 5.16 1.14 -0.60
CA LEU A 96 4.93 2.55 -0.91
C LEU A 96 4.58 2.70 -2.39
N THR A 97 3.37 3.16 -2.66
CA THR A 97 3.00 3.67 -3.98
C THR A 97 3.48 5.12 -4.08
N ARG A 98 4.33 5.40 -5.07
CA ARG A 98 4.87 6.74 -5.31
C ARG A 98 3.79 7.58 -5.99
N ARG A 99 3.44 8.68 -5.37
CA ARG A 99 2.44 9.64 -5.87
C ARG A 99 3.06 11.02 -6.02
N GLU A 100 2.39 11.90 -6.72
CA GLU A 100 2.78 13.30 -6.79
C GLU A 100 2.65 13.94 -5.40
N GLU A 101 3.69 14.66 -4.98
CA GLU A 101 3.77 15.35 -3.70
C GLU A 101 4.06 16.83 -3.94
N ALA A 102 3.55 17.71 -3.08
CA ALA A 102 3.69 19.17 -3.24
C ALA A 102 5.16 19.63 -3.32
N TYR A 103 6.09 18.92 -2.67
CA TYR A 103 7.51 19.26 -2.74
C TYR A 103 8.16 18.90 -4.09
N HIS A 104 7.56 18.04 -4.91
CA HIS A 104 8.07 17.72 -6.25
C HIS A 104 8.08 18.96 -7.15
N GLU A 105 7.14 19.88 -6.99
CA GLU A 105 7.14 21.15 -7.72
C GLU A 105 8.37 21.99 -7.37
N LYS A 106 8.72 22.05 -6.07
CA LYS A 106 9.94 22.75 -5.61
C LYS A 106 11.21 22.10 -6.17
N VAL A 107 11.23 20.76 -6.25
CA VAL A 107 12.36 20.03 -6.85
C VAL A 107 12.49 20.34 -8.33
N ARG A 108 11.38 20.38 -9.08
CA ARG A 108 11.39 20.70 -10.52
C ARG A 108 11.74 22.16 -10.79
N ALA A 109 11.34 23.08 -9.91
CA ALA A 109 11.67 24.50 -10.02
C ALA A 109 13.17 24.80 -9.77
N GLY A 110 13.91 23.83 -9.24
CA GLY A 110 15.30 23.98 -8.85
C GLY A 110 15.48 24.65 -7.49
N ALA A 111 16.64 24.45 -6.86
CA ALA A 111 17.01 25.15 -5.64
C ALA A 111 17.28 26.61 -5.96
N ASN A 112 16.46 27.52 -5.45
CA ASN A 112 16.81 28.94 -5.46
C ASN A 112 17.84 29.20 -4.36
N PRO A 113 19.08 29.61 -4.67
CA PRO A 113 20.09 29.88 -3.66
C PRO A 113 19.79 31.11 -2.80
N ASP A 114 18.81 31.91 -3.17
CA ASP A 114 18.57 33.28 -2.63
C ASP A 114 17.43 33.37 -1.59
N ASP A 115 16.96 32.24 -1.05
CA ASP A 115 15.94 32.30 0.00
C ASP A 115 16.59 32.54 1.37
N SER A 116 17.05 33.80 1.57
CA SER A 116 17.62 34.29 2.84
C SER A 116 16.58 34.58 3.92
N GLY A 117 15.33 34.13 3.71
CA GLY A 117 14.24 34.22 4.69
C GLY A 117 14.40 33.17 5.81
N VAL A 118 13.82 33.44 6.98
CA VAL A 118 13.69 32.48 8.10
C VAL A 118 12.69 31.41 7.69
N ALA A 119 13.12 30.50 6.81
CA ALA A 119 12.30 29.38 6.37
C ALA A 119 12.30 28.29 7.43
N SER A 120 11.14 27.71 7.70
CA SER A 120 11.00 26.48 8.46
C SER A 120 11.88 25.37 7.85
N ILE A 121 12.33 24.42 8.68
CA ILE A 121 13.06 23.24 8.18
C ILE A 121 12.28 22.48 7.09
N HIS A 122 10.95 22.63 7.07
CA HIS A 122 10.05 22.07 6.07
C HIS A 122 10.05 22.83 4.74
N ASP A 123 10.49 24.10 4.75
CA ASP A 123 10.54 24.96 3.56
C ASP A 123 11.90 24.95 2.86
N ARG A 124 12.93 24.44 3.54
CA ARG A 124 14.27 24.33 2.98
C ARG A 124 14.39 23.11 2.09
N VAL A 125 14.45 23.32 0.80
CA VAL A 125 14.83 22.28 -0.16
C VAL A 125 16.35 22.36 -0.40
N VAL A 126 17.12 21.52 0.29
CA VAL A 126 18.56 21.38 0.08
C VAL A 126 18.78 20.14 -0.77
N PHE A 127 19.15 20.33 -2.02
CA PHE A 127 19.48 19.21 -2.90
C PHE A 127 20.84 18.64 -2.53
N LYS A 128 20.86 17.37 -2.13
CA LYS A 128 22.09 16.61 -1.91
C LYS A 128 22.67 16.04 -3.20
N GLN A 129 21.91 16.03 -4.28
CA GLN A 129 22.29 15.46 -5.57
C GLN A 129 21.75 16.34 -6.70
N GLU A 130 22.49 16.39 -7.79
CA GLU A 130 22.05 17.03 -9.03
C GLU A 130 21.01 16.15 -9.74
N ASN A 131 20.19 16.78 -10.59
CA ASN A 131 19.18 16.13 -11.44
C ASN A 131 18.15 15.27 -10.66
N LEU A 132 17.76 15.71 -9.46
CA LEU A 132 16.71 15.03 -8.68
C LEU A 132 15.34 15.08 -9.35
N ASP A 133 15.06 16.14 -10.11
CA ASP A 133 13.86 16.29 -10.92
C ASP A 133 13.65 15.14 -11.89
N GLN A 134 14.74 14.65 -12.52
CA GLN A 134 14.72 13.54 -13.47
C GLN A 134 14.50 12.18 -12.79
N ARG A 135 14.67 12.11 -11.47
CA ARG A 135 14.52 10.89 -10.67
C ARG A 135 13.14 10.75 -10.02
N ILE A 136 12.31 11.79 -10.10
CA ILE A 136 10.95 11.75 -9.61
C ILE A 136 10.16 10.78 -10.50
N GLN A 137 9.68 9.71 -9.90
CA GLN A 137 8.83 8.72 -10.54
C GLN A 137 7.52 8.64 -9.79
N VAL A 138 6.41 8.60 -10.51
CA VAL A 138 5.06 8.40 -9.99
C VAL A 138 4.55 7.07 -10.50
N ASP A 139 3.98 6.28 -9.62
CA ASP A 139 3.40 4.99 -10.00
C ASP A 139 2.01 5.22 -10.60
N THR A 140 1.70 4.51 -11.67
CA THR A 140 0.40 4.59 -12.37
C THR A 140 -0.67 3.71 -11.72
N TYR A 141 -0.26 2.84 -10.78
CA TYR A 141 -1.13 1.94 -10.04
C TYR A 141 -0.57 1.68 -8.63
N PRO A 142 -1.41 1.23 -7.67
CA PRO A 142 -0.95 0.88 -6.33
C PRO A 142 0.05 -0.29 -6.36
N ARG A 143 1.16 -0.17 -5.62
CA ARG A 143 2.18 -1.22 -5.51
C ARG A 143 1.75 -2.31 -4.53
N ASN A 144 0.71 -3.02 -4.90
CA ASN A 144 0.16 -4.14 -4.15
C ASN A 144 0.51 -5.47 -4.81
N SER A 145 0.22 -6.58 -4.17
CA SER A 145 0.42 -7.91 -4.74
C SER A 145 -0.82 -8.41 -5.49
N MET A 146 -0.62 -9.41 -6.35
CA MET A 146 -1.66 -10.03 -7.16
C MET A 146 -2.32 -9.04 -8.15
N VAL A 147 -1.54 -8.10 -8.66
CA VAL A 147 -1.97 -7.21 -9.73
C VAL A 147 -1.63 -7.86 -11.06
N ASP A 148 -2.63 -8.07 -11.89
CA ASP A 148 -2.45 -8.65 -13.22
C ASP A 148 -2.17 -7.55 -14.26
N HIS A 149 -1.04 -7.66 -14.94
CA HIS A 149 -0.61 -6.75 -15.98
C HIS A 149 -0.62 -7.45 -17.35
N PHE A 150 -1.21 -6.82 -18.32
CA PHE A 150 -1.23 -7.30 -19.71
C PHE A 150 -0.62 -6.22 -20.61
N PHE A 151 0.46 -6.55 -21.28
CA PHE A 151 1.16 -5.66 -22.20
C PHE A 151 1.22 -6.24 -23.61
N SER A 152 1.46 -5.38 -24.61
CA SER A 152 1.79 -5.86 -25.94
C SER A 152 3.08 -6.68 -25.89
N CYS A 153 3.16 -7.73 -26.72
CA CYS A 153 4.38 -8.55 -26.86
C CYS A 153 5.60 -7.75 -27.38
N ASP A 154 5.37 -6.58 -27.96
CA ASP A 154 6.42 -5.69 -28.43
C ASP A 154 6.94 -4.73 -27.36
N SER A 155 6.39 -4.80 -26.12
CA SER A 155 6.81 -3.93 -25.01
C SER A 155 8.19 -4.32 -24.54
N ASP A 156 9.07 -3.33 -24.41
CA ASP A 156 10.40 -3.54 -23.84
C ASP A 156 10.40 -3.43 -22.30
N ILE A 157 11.30 -4.15 -21.66
CA ILE A 157 11.40 -4.24 -20.21
C ILE A 157 11.68 -2.89 -19.54
N GLU A 158 12.46 -2.03 -20.19
CA GLU A 158 12.82 -0.72 -19.67
C GLU A 158 11.58 0.18 -19.55
N SER A 159 10.73 0.17 -20.58
CA SER A 159 9.46 0.89 -20.59
C SER A 159 8.49 0.36 -19.53
N VAL A 160 8.46 -0.97 -19.31
CA VAL A 160 7.67 -1.58 -18.22
C VAL A 160 8.15 -1.09 -16.85
N VAL A 161 9.46 -1.15 -16.61
CA VAL A 161 10.07 -0.71 -15.33
C VAL A 161 9.79 0.77 -15.06
N GLN A 162 9.76 1.59 -16.09
CA GLN A 162 9.50 3.02 -15.99
C GLN A 162 8.00 3.38 -15.98
N GLY A 163 7.11 2.38 -16.06
CA GLY A 163 5.66 2.59 -16.05
C GLY A 163 5.13 3.35 -17.27
N ARG A 164 5.82 3.26 -18.42
CA ARG A 164 5.46 3.97 -19.66
C ARG A 164 4.68 3.10 -20.66
N VAL A 165 4.53 1.81 -20.37
CA VAL A 165 3.79 0.90 -21.22
C VAL A 165 2.30 1.04 -20.97
N GLN A 166 1.52 1.07 -22.03
CA GLN A 166 0.06 1.06 -21.93
C GLN A 166 -0.44 -0.35 -21.60
N GLU A 167 -1.28 -0.43 -20.57
CA GLU A 167 -1.99 -1.65 -20.21
C GLU A 167 -2.99 -2.05 -21.30
N LEU A 168 -3.08 -3.36 -21.56
CA LEU A 168 -4.12 -3.95 -22.39
C LEU A 168 -5.29 -4.38 -21.50
N GLY A 169 -6.41 -3.68 -21.62
CA GLY A 169 -7.57 -3.87 -20.75
C GLY A 169 -7.46 -3.06 -19.47
N ASP A 170 -8.25 -3.45 -18.46
CA ASP A 170 -8.42 -2.71 -17.21
C ASP A 170 -8.20 -3.58 -15.96
N PHE A 171 -7.44 -4.67 -16.08
CA PHE A 171 -7.20 -5.64 -15.01
C PHE A 171 -6.56 -5.04 -13.78
N VAL A 172 -5.70 -4.03 -13.96
CA VAL A 172 -4.97 -3.36 -12.86
C VAL A 172 -5.89 -2.61 -11.90
N GLN A 173 -6.99 -2.04 -12.40
CA GLN A 173 -7.88 -1.17 -11.61
C GLN A 173 -9.37 -1.54 -11.74
N GLY A 174 -9.71 -2.44 -12.63
CA GLY A 174 -11.08 -2.81 -12.90
C GLY A 174 -11.72 -3.60 -11.76
N GLU A 175 -13.04 -3.65 -11.74
CA GLU A 175 -13.80 -4.36 -10.73
C GLU A 175 -13.85 -5.85 -11.03
N PHE A 176 -13.59 -6.69 -10.03
CA PHE A 176 -13.69 -8.13 -10.09
C PHE A 176 -14.94 -8.61 -9.33
N GLU A 177 -15.69 -9.52 -9.92
CA GLU A 177 -16.70 -10.25 -9.17
C GLU A 177 -16.05 -11.13 -8.11
N SER A 178 -16.59 -11.13 -6.90
CA SER A 178 -16.05 -11.91 -5.80
C SER A 178 -17.02 -12.96 -5.31
N ARG A 179 -16.52 -14.14 -4.99
CA ARG A 179 -17.29 -15.24 -4.35
C ARG A 179 -16.52 -15.79 -3.16
N LEU A 180 -17.18 -15.82 -2.02
CA LEU A 180 -16.67 -16.47 -0.82
C LEU A 180 -17.27 -17.87 -0.67
N ARG A 181 -16.38 -18.86 -0.51
CA ARG A 181 -16.76 -20.24 -0.18
C ARG A 181 -16.21 -20.58 1.19
N ARG A 182 -17.08 -21.06 2.06
CA ARG A 182 -16.73 -21.43 3.44
C ARG A 182 -17.07 -22.89 3.70
N ASN A 183 -16.13 -23.57 4.33
CA ASN A 183 -16.38 -24.85 5.00
C ASN A 183 -15.64 -24.83 6.36
N PRO A 184 -15.84 -25.83 7.24
CA PRO A 184 -15.23 -25.81 8.58
C PRO A 184 -13.71 -25.71 8.60
N GLU A 185 -13.03 -26.16 7.55
CA GLU A 185 -11.56 -26.26 7.51
C GLU A 185 -10.93 -25.25 6.56
N ARG A 186 -11.70 -24.61 5.68
CA ARG A 186 -11.17 -23.74 4.63
C ARG A 186 -12.14 -22.63 4.24
N ILE A 187 -11.58 -21.43 4.05
CA ILE A 187 -12.24 -20.32 3.38
C ILE A 187 -11.48 -20.03 2.09
N GLN A 188 -12.21 -19.74 1.03
CA GLN A 188 -11.68 -19.39 -0.27
C GLN A 188 -12.41 -18.16 -0.79
N ALA A 189 -11.64 -17.13 -1.17
CA ALA A 189 -12.10 -16.05 -2.02
C ALA A 189 -11.73 -16.38 -3.46
N GLN A 190 -12.69 -16.25 -4.37
CA GLN A 190 -12.49 -16.35 -5.81
C GLN A 190 -12.83 -14.99 -6.39
N LEU A 191 -11.89 -14.42 -7.12
CA LEU A 191 -12.05 -13.18 -7.88
C LEU A 191 -12.08 -13.53 -9.36
N THR A 192 -13.02 -12.96 -10.08
CA THR A 192 -13.23 -13.25 -11.53
C THR A 192 -13.48 -11.92 -12.26
N ARG A 193 -12.80 -11.74 -13.37
CA ARG A 193 -12.95 -10.61 -14.26
C ARG A 193 -13.59 -11.06 -15.56
#